data_27c89162b7434053e63d3c6559dd5fd4
#
_entry.id   27c89162b7434053e63d3c6559dd5fd4
#
_cell.length_a   1.000
_cell.length_b   1.000
_cell.length_c   1.000
_cell.angle_alpha   90.00
_cell.angle_beta   90.00
_cell.angle_gamma   90.00
#
_symmetry.space_group_name_H-M   'P 1'
#
loop_
_entity.id
_entity.type
_entity.pdbx_description
1 polymer ?
#
loop_
_entity_poly.entity_id
_entity_poly.type
_entity_poly.pdbx_seq_one_letter_code
_entity_poly.pdbx_strand_id
1 'polypeptide(L)'
;MRLLSTRPFKVTAAMMLTAVLGGCSGYHYKDYQGDWAPEQMTPYDLSNNAPDAPVVYFATVRYRDLGIPFHRLLLATHVDDQLLEGAGRASILDVSGKQALKLTPGKHSLRWCWTSMNALGTGGAQCNQEARDVEFKAGKRYIVDFQNSTSIVGAPGRESMRIHIKSTIRDLDSDEVVYPVFGSGQELIPRT
;
A
#
# COMPACT_ATOMS: atom_id res chain seq x y z
N MET A 1 24.76 69.36 -3.15
CA MET A 1 23.56 68.60 -3.41
C MET A 1 24.00 67.17 -3.75
N ARG A 2 23.92 66.23 -2.77
CA ARG A 2 24.28 64.83 -2.98
C ARG A 2 23.03 63.97 -2.82
N LEU A 3 22.59 63.37 -3.88
CA LEU A 3 21.50 62.39 -3.92
C LEU A 3 22.02 61.04 -3.45
N LEU A 4 21.51 60.57 -2.32
CA LEU A 4 21.76 59.24 -1.79
C LEU A 4 20.87 58.23 -2.52
N SER A 5 21.52 57.33 -3.21
CA SER A 5 20.91 56.16 -3.86
C SER A 5 20.47 55.16 -2.80
N THR A 6 19.19 54.92 -2.66
CA THR A 6 18.62 53.86 -1.84
C THR A 6 18.63 52.53 -2.63
N ARG A 7 19.42 51.57 -2.16
CA ARG A 7 19.58 50.24 -2.72
C ARG A 7 18.32 49.38 -2.50
N PRO A 8 17.98 48.54 -3.45
CA PRO A 8 16.88 47.60 -3.29
C PRO A 8 17.35 46.32 -2.56
N PHE A 9 17.25 46.28 -1.24
CA PHE A 9 17.63 45.12 -0.43
C PHE A 9 16.47 44.17 -0.12
N LYS A 10 15.32 44.36 -0.75
CA LYS A 10 14.09 43.62 -0.39
C LYS A 10 13.72 42.44 -1.30
N VAL A 11 14.44 42.21 -2.40
CA VAL A 11 14.07 41.14 -3.38
C VAL A 11 14.74 39.82 -3.08
N THR A 12 15.90 39.82 -2.42
CA THR A 12 16.68 38.60 -2.19
C THR A 12 16.13 37.71 -1.06
N ALA A 13 15.44 38.28 -0.09
CA ALA A 13 14.87 37.53 1.02
C ALA A 13 13.62 36.71 0.65
N ALA A 14 12.86 37.15 -0.35
CA ALA A 14 11.65 36.44 -0.80
C ALA A 14 11.97 35.21 -1.65
N MET A 15 13.11 35.17 -2.34
CA MET A 15 13.51 34.00 -3.15
C MET A 15 14.10 32.85 -2.33
N MET A 16 14.65 33.11 -1.15
CA MET A 16 15.15 32.03 -0.28
C MET A 16 14.06 31.31 0.49
N LEU A 17 12.90 31.93 0.69
CA LEU A 17 11.79 31.30 1.43
C LEU A 17 11.01 30.29 0.58
N THR A 18 11.04 30.42 -0.74
CA THR A 18 10.37 29.48 -1.67
C THR A 18 11.16 28.20 -1.91
N ALA A 19 12.47 28.20 -1.70
CA ALA A 19 13.30 27.01 -1.86
C ALA A 19 13.19 26.00 -0.72
N VAL A 20 12.71 26.42 0.46
CA VAL A 20 12.60 25.55 1.65
C VAL A 20 11.27 24.77 1.66
N LEU A 21 10.26 25.20 0.91
CA LEU A 21 8.96 24.53 0.83
C LEU A 21 8.89 23.42 -0.23
N GLY A 22 9.89 23.28 -1.08
CA GLY A 22 9.97 22.23 -2.12
C GLY A 22 10.66 20.95 -1.68
N GLY A 23 11.13 20.84 -0.45
CA GLY A 23 12.00 19.74 -0.01
C GLY A 23 11.33 18.56 0.67
N CYS A 24 10.02 18.55 0.81
CA CYS A 24 9.27 17.36 1.26
C CYS A 24 8.58 16.69 0.06
N SER A 25 9.36 16.30 -0.94
CA SER A 25 8.90 15.32 -1.91
C SER A 25 8.75 14.02 -1.15
N GLY A 26 7.50 13.69 -0.83
CA GLY A 26 7.11 12.54 -0.09
C GLY A 26 7.78 11.28 -0.64
N TYR A 27 8.01 10.33 0.24
CA TYR A 27 8.32 8.97 -0.15
C TYR A 27 7.24 8.52 -1.13
N HIS A 28 7.59 8.49 -2.41
CA HIS A 28 6.68 8.01 -3.43
C HIS A 28 6.79 6.50 -3.40
N TYR A 29 5.70 5.86 -3.00
CA TYR A 29 5.53 4.48 -3.40
C TYR A 29 5.57 4.48 -4.92
N LYS A 30 6.65 3.98 -5.47
CA LYS A 30 6.78 3.76 -6.90
C LYS A 30 5.59 2.89 -7.30
N ASP A 31 4.81 3.30 -8.27
CA ASP A 31 3.59 2.64 -8.72
C ASP A 31 2.32 2.86 -7.84
N TYR A 32 2.36 3.76 -6.84
CA TYR A 32 1.15 4.14 -6.11
C TYR A 32 0.18 4.93 -7.01
N GLN A 33 -0.99 4.37 -7.25
CA GLN A 33 -1.99 4.94 -8.15
C GLN A 33 -3.07 5.77 -7.45
N GLY A 34 -2.90 6.04 -6.17
CA GLY A 34 -3.85 6.85 -5.41
C GLY A 34 -4.72 6.04 -4.44
N ASP A 35 -5.83 6.61 -4.05
CA ASP A 35 -6.82 5.95 -3.18
C ASP A 35 -7.46 4.76 -3.89
N TRP A 36 -8.00 3.85 -3.09
CA TRP A 36 -8.69 2.70 -3.63
C TRP A 36 -9.91 3.12 -4.44
N ALA A 37 -9.77 3.00 -5.75
CA ALA A 37 -10.81 3.24 -6.74
C ALA A 37 -10.60 2.20 -7.86
N PRO A 38 -11.20 1.00 -7.76
CA PRO A 38 -10.93 -0.11 -8.67
C PRO A 38 -11.11 0.27 -10.13
N GLU A 39 -12.08 1.12 -10.43
CA GLU A 39 -12.41 1.57 -11.79
C GLU A 39 -11.34 2.50 -12.39
N GLN A 40 -10.48 3.08 -11.55
CA GLN A 40 -9.42 4.01 -11.96
C GLN A 40 -8.03 3.39 -11.93
N MET A 41 -7.90 2.19 -11.34
CA MET A 41 -6.62 1.51 -11.24
C MET A 41 -6.29 0.79 -12.55
N THR A 42 -5.06 0.96 -13.02
CA THR A 42 -4.52 0.20 -14.16
C THR A 42 -3.87 -1.07 -13.64
N PRO A 43 -4.43 -2.27 -13.90
CA PRO A 43 -3.82 -3.50 -13.47
C PRO A 43 -2.51 -3.78 -14.20
N TYR A 44 -1.51 -4.32 -13.48
CA TYR A 44 -0.35 -4.92 -14.10
C TYR A 44 -0.75 -6.24 -14.76
N ASP A 45 -0.59 -6.33 -16.07
CA ASP A 45 -1.16 -7.40 -16.88
C ASP A 45 -0.24 -8.62 -16.96
N LEU A 46 -0.67 -9.71 -16.34
CA LEU A 46 -0.07 -11.04 -16.39
C LEU A 46 -1.00 -12.06 -17.05
N SER A 47 -2.08 -11.60 -17.70
CA SER A 47 -3.12 -12.48 -18.21
C SER A 47 -2.78 -13.16 -19.54
N ASN A 48 -1.66 -12.82 -20.15
CA ASN A 48 -1.30 -13.30 -21.49
C ASN A 48 -2.41 -13.08 -22.53
N ASN A 49 -3.10 -11.95 -22.43
CA ASN A 49 -4.27 -11.58 -23.24
C ASN A 49 -5.48 -12.55 -23.09
N ALA A 50 -5.57 -13.28 -21.97
CA ALA A 50 -6.74 -14.13 -21.72
C ALA A 50 -8.00 -13.24 -21.70
N PRO A 51 -9.05 -13.60 -22.47
CA PRO A 51 -10.34 -12.96 -22.34
C PRO A 51 -10.86 -13.24 -20.91
N ASP A 52 -11.63 -12.33 -20.37
CA ASP A 52 -12.22 -12.47 -19.03
C ASP A 52 -11.21 -12.75 -17.91
N ALA A 53 -9.98 -12.27 -18.06
CA ALA A 53 -8.95 -12.41 -17.05
C ALA A 53 -9.40 -11.79 -15.71
N PRO A 54 -9.29 -12.50 -14.58
CA PRO A 54 -9.63 -11.95 -13.27
C PRO A 54 -8.70 -10.80 -12.89
N VAL A 55 -9.26 -9.83 -12.14
CA VAL A 55 -8.49 -8.71 -11.62
C VAL A 55 -8.45 -8.78 -10.09
N VAL A 56 -7.25 -8.65 -9.55
CA VAL A 56 -7.01 -8.67 -8.10
C VAL A 56 -6.49 -7.31 -7.67
N TYR A 57 -7.23 -6.63 -6.83
CA TYR A 57 -6.89 -5.34 -6.25
C TYR A 57 -6.28 -5.51 -4.86
N PHE A 58 -5.38 -4.61 -4.48
CA PHE A 58 -4.75 -4.58 -3.17
C PHE A 58 -5.20 -3.33 -2.43
N ALA A 59 -5.81 -3.52 -1.28
CA ALA A 59 -6.48 -2.46 -0.54
C ALA A 59 -5.55 -1.32 -0.14
N THR A 60 -6.10 -0.12 -0.21
CA THR A 60 -5.49 1.11 0.28
C THR A 60 -6.47 1.79 1.23
N VAL A 61 -5.98 2.23 2.38
CA VAL A 61 -6.78 2.94 3.38
C VAL A 61 -6.08 4.22 3.76
N ARG A 62 -6.78 5.34 3.63
CA ARG A 62 -6.38 6.62 4.22
C ARG A 62 -7.15 6.84 5.51
N TYR A 63 -6.45 7.29 6.52
CA TYR A 63 -7.08 7.71 7.77
C TYR A 63 -6.30 8.85 8.40
N ARG A 64 -6.89 9.50 9.39
CA ARG A 64 -6.23 10.54 10.16
C ARG A 64 -6.17 10.10 11.62
N ASP A 65 -4.99 10.24 12.20
CA ASP A 65 -4.78 10.05 13.63
C ASP A 65 -4.18 11.34 14.21
N LEU A 66 -4.84 11.91 15.22
CA LEU A 66 -4.49 13.21 15.80
C LEU A 66 -4.27 14.31 14.74
N GLY A 67 -5.07 14.28 13.66
CA GLY A 67 -4.95 15.23 12.55
C GLY A 67 -3.86 14.92 11.54
N ILE A 68 -2.98 13.97 11.79
CA ILE A 68 -1.91 13.53 10.88
C ILE A 68 -2.49 12.53 9.88
N PRO A 69 -2.35 12.76 8.58
CA PRO A 69 -2.80 11.78 7.58
C PRO A 69 -1.85 10.58 7.53
N PHE A 70 -2.44 9.39 7.50
CA PHE A 70 -1.75 8.13 7.32
C PHE A 70 -2.27 7.42 6.08
N HIS A 71 -1.37 6.74 5.39
CA HIS A 71 -1.68 5.83 4.30
C HIS A 71 -1.26 4.42 4.71
N ARG A 72 -2.17 3.47 4.57
CA ARG A 72 -1.89 2.04 4.69
C ARG A 72 -2.29 1.37 3.40
N LEU A 73 -1.39 0.63 2.84
CA LEU A 73 -1.65 -0.03 1.56
C LEU A 73 -0.98 -1.40 1.50
N LEU A 74 -1.56 -2.24 0.66
CA LEU A 74 -0.96 -3.48 0.24
C LEU A 74 -0.36 -3.30 -1.15
N LEU A 75 0.81 -3.90 -1.37
CA LEU A 75 1.50 -3.89 -2.65
C LEU A 75 1.91 -5.31 -3.01
N ALA A 76 1.36 -5.85 -4.09
CA ALA A 76 1.76 -7.14 -4.62
C ALA A 76 3.23 -7.12 -5.04
N THR A 77 3.97 -8.14 -4.64
CA THR A 77 5.39 -8.26 -4.98
C THR A 77 5.71 -9.50 -5.80
N HIS A 78 4.95 -10.58 -5.62
CA HIS A 78 5.15 -11.81 -6.38
C HIS A 78 3.83 -12.43 -6.80
N VAL A 79 3.88 -13.11 -7.94
CA VAL A 79 2.86 -14.04 -8.42
C VAL A 79 3.56 -15.34 -8.77
N ASP A 80 3.06 -16.48 -8.28
CA ASP A 80 3.60 -17.83 -8.51
C ASP A 80 5.12 -17.91 -8.27
N ASP A 81 5.55 -17.34 -7.13
CA ASP A 81 6.95 -17.19 -6.69
C ASP A 81 7.84 -16.31 -7.58
N GLN A 82 7.30 -15.72 -8.64
CA GLN A 82 8.04 -14.80 -9.50
C GLN A 82 7.91 -13.36 -8.98
N LEU A 83 9.05 -12.69 -8.80
CA LEU A 83 9.09 -11.27 -8.44
C LEU A 83 8.53 -10.42 -9.58
N LEU A 84 7.58 -9.55 -9.28
CA LEU A 84 7.03 -8.60 -10.24
C LEU A 84 8.05 -7.52 -10.60
N GLU A 85 8.01 -7.09 -11.85
CA GLU A 85 8.89 -6.04 -12.34
C GLU A 85 8.74 -4.77 -11.52
N GLY A 86 9.85 -4.22 -11.05
CA GLY A 86 9.91 -3.02 -10.22
C GLY A 86 9.40 -3.21 -8.80
N ALA A 87 8.95 -4.42 -8.41
CA ALA A 87 8.56 -4.71 -7.04
C ALA A 87 9.78 -5.04 -6.17
N GLY A 88 9.65 -4.79 -4.88
CA GLY A 88 10.68 -5.13 -3.91
C GLY A 88 10.67 -4.22 -2.69
N ARG A 89 11.66 -4.44 -1.84
CA ARG A 89 11.89 -3.63 -0.65
C ARG A 89 13.37 -3.26 -0.57
N ALA A 90 13.69 -2.01 -0.87
CA ALA A 90 15.04 -1.49 -0.72
C ALA A 90 15.33 -1.06 0.72
N SER A 91 14.33 -0.61 1.47
CA SER A 91 14.45 -0.26 2.89
C SER A 91 13.11 -0.45 3.62
N ILE A 92 13.08 -0.14 4.91
CA ILE A 92 11.83 -0.17 5.69
C ILE A 92 10.79 0.86 5.20
N LEU A 93 11.25 1.91 4.52
CA LEU A 93 10.42 2.99 4.00
C LEU A 93 10.33 3.00 2.47
N ASP A 94 11.09 2.12 1.81
CA ASP A 94 11.13 2.03 0.35
C ASP A 94 10.63 0.66 -0.07
N VAL A 95 9.34 0.59 -0.30
CA VAL A 95 8.61 -0.60 -0.75
C VAL A 95 7.91 -0.26 -2.05
N SER A 96 8.11 -1.09 -3.06
CA SER A 96 7.45 -1.00 -4.35
C SER A 96 6.73 -2.30 -4.68
N GLY A 97 5.64 -2.18 -5.44
CA GLY A 97 4.81 -3.30 -5.86
C GLY A 97 3.58 -2.82 -6.60
N LYS A 98 2.70 -3.73 -6.95
CA LYS A 98 1.52 -3.43 -7.75
C LYS A 98 0.27 -3.37 -6.87
N GLN A 99 -0.60 -2.38 -7.11
CA GLN A 99 -1.88 -2.24 -6.42
C GLN A 99 -3.01 -3.01 -7.10
N ALA A 100 -2.84 -3.40 -8.35
CA ALA A 100 -3.77 -4.23 -9.08
C ALA A 100 -3.03 -5.17 -10.03
N LEU A 101 -3.52 -6.40 -10.14
CA LEU A 101 -3.01 -7.44 -11.03
C LEU A 101 -4.14 -7.95 -11.92
N LYS A 102 -3.85 -8.20 -13.18
CA LYS A 102 -4.71 -8.96 -14.09
C LYS A 102 -4.03 -10.29 -14.35
N LEU A 103 -4.66 -11.38 -13.93
CA LEU A 103 -4.08 -12.73 -13.93
C LEU A 103 -4.72 -13.61 -14.99
N THR A 104 -4.09 -14.73 -15.33
CA THR A 104 -4.80 -15.83 -16.01
C THR A 104 -5.83 -16.44 -15.05
N PRO A 105 -6.98 -16.92 -15.54
CA PRO A 105 -7.89 -17.70 -14.69
C PRO A 105 -7.20 -18.97 -14.17
N GLY A 106 -7.46 -19.33 -12.91
CA GLY A 106 -6.91 -20.52 -12.28
C GLY A 106 -6.32 -20.25 -10.91
N LYS A 107 -5.48 -21.18 -10.44
CA LYS A 107 -4.83 -21.10 -9.14
C LYS A 107 -3.54 -20.30 -9.24
N HIS A 108 -3.40 -19.35 -8.33
CA HIS A 108 -2.19 -18.54 -8.19
C HIS A 108 -1.79 -18.41 -6.73
N SER A 109 -0.50 -18.25 -6.51
CA SER A 109 0.08 -17.87 -5.21
C SER A 109 0.53 -16.42 -5.28
N LEU A 110 0.09 -15.61 -4.31
CA LEU A 110 0.40 -14.19 -4.25
C LEU A 110 1.23 -13.88 -3.01
N ARG A 111 2.22 -12.98 -3.15
CA ARG A 111 2.88 -12.35 -1.99
C ARG A 111 2.79 -10.84 -2.08
N TRP A 112 2.67 -10.20 -0.93
CA TRP A 112 2.58 -8.74 -0.86
C TRP A 112 3.22 -8.19 0.40
N CYS A 113 3.48 -6.90 0.34
CA CYS A 113 3.87 -6.08 1.48
C CYS A 113 2.66 -5.31 1.97
N TRP A 114 2.49 -5.26 3.28
CA TRP A 114 1.73 -4.22 3.95
C TRP A 114 2.67 -3.06 4.28
N THR A 115 2.23 -1.84 4.06
CA THR A 115 3.00 -0.66 4.40
C THR A 115 2.09 0.40 5.01
N SER A 116 2.63 1.14 5.96
CA SER A 116 1.97 2.27 6.61
C SER A 116 2.96 3.42 6.66
N MET A 117 2.49 4.61 6.27
CA MET A 117 3.29 5.81 6.30
C MET A 117 2.42 7.01 6.65
N ASN A 118 2.96 7.94 7.44
CA ASN A 118 2.33 9.23 7.69
C ASN A 118 2.98 10.35 6.89
N ALA A 119 2.36 11.52 6.91
CA ALA A 119 2.87 12.71 6.22
C ALA A 119 4.24 13.20 6.72
N LEU A 120 4.68 12.75 7.90
CA LEU A 120 5.99 13.08 8.48
C LEU A 120 7.08 12.10 8.05
N GLY A 121 6.76 11.13 7.19
CA GLY A 121 7.71 10.12 6.71
C GLY A 121 8.02 9.02 7.74
N THR A 122 7.23 8.93 8.82
CA THR A 122 7.35 7.81 9.76
C THR A 122 6.39 6.69 9.37
N GLY A 123 6.85 5.46 9.46
CA GLY A 123 6.04 4.32 9.07
C GLY A 123 6.83 3.02 9.11
N GLY A 124 6.31 2.01 8.47
CA GLY A 124 6.93 0.69 8.39
C GLY A 124 6.31 -0.19 7.34
N ALA A 125 6.97 -1.29 7.06
CA ALA A 125 6.49 -2.28 6.11
C ALA A 125 6.72 -3.71 6.62
N GLN A 126 5.79 -4.59 6.26
CA GLN A 126 5.88 -6.04 6.48
C GLN A 126 5.64 -6.75 5.14
N CYS A 127 6.65 -7.42 4.62
CA CYS A 127 6.66 -8.07 3.30
C CYS A 127 6.62 -9.60 3.40
N ASN A 128 5.92 -10.12 4.38
CA ASN A 128 5.81 -11.56 4.63
C ASN A 128 4.36 -12.08 4.51
N GLN A 129 3.49 -11.30 3.88
CA GLN A 129 2.11 -11.70 3.64
C GLN A 129 2.06 -12.56 2.38
N GLU A 130 1.36 -13.68 2.45
CA GLU A 130 1.17 -14.57 1.30
C GLU A 130 -0.19 -15.26 1.32
N ALA A 131 -0.66 -15.64 0.13
CA ALA A 131 -1.76 -16.54 -0.08
C ALA A 131 -1.35 -17.56 -1.14
N ARG A 132 -1.58 -18.84 -0.89
CA ARG A 132 -1.16 -19.93 -1.77
C ARG A 132 -2.36 -20.64 -2.37
N ASP A 133 -2.20 -21.04 -3.62
CA ASP A 133 -3.18 -21.86 -4.36
C ASP A 133 -4.61 -21.29 -4.35
N VAL A 134 -4.73 -19.95 -4.44
CA VAL A 134 -6.02 -19.28 -4.49
C VAL A 134 -6.61 -19.38 -5.88
N GLU A 135 -7.84 -19.85 -5.99
CA GLU A 135 -8.58 -19.97 -7.25
C GLU A 135 -9.15 -18.62 -7.67
N PHE A 136 -8.68 -18.08 -8.79
CA PHE A 136 -9.21 -16.86 -9.41
C PHE A 136 -10.01 -17.22 -10.66
N LYS A 137 -11.33 -17.05 -10.59
CA LYS A 137 -12.26 -17.42 -11.66
C LYS A 137 -12.32 -16.36 -12.76
N ALA A 138 -12.50 -16.78 -13.99
CA ALA A 138 -12.64 -15.90 -15.15
C ALA A 138 -13.77 -14.86 -14.93
N GLY A 139 -13.56 -13.63 -15.38
CA GLY A 139 -14.50 -12.53 -15.32
C GLY A 139 -14.76 -11.97 -13.92
N LYS A 140 -14.05 -12.46 -12.90
CA LYS A 140 -14.23 -12.04 -11.52
C LYS A 140 -13.23 -10.97 -11.09
N ARG A 141 -13.65 -10.18 -10.10
CA ARG A 141 -12.82 -9.15 -9.46
C ARG A 141 -12.65 -9.49 -7.99
N TYR A 142 -11.44 -9.34 -7.51
CA TYR A 142 -11.09 -9.69 -6.14
C TYR A 142 -10.41 -8.51 -5.45
N ILE A 143 -10.51 -8.46 -4.12
CA ILE A 143 -9.74 -7.56 -3.29
C ILE A 143 -8.96 -8.34 -2.25
N VAL A 144 -7.66 -8.06 -2.17
CA VAL A 144 -6.84 -8.40 -1.01
C VAL A 144 -7.04 -7.29 0.01
N ASP A 145 -7.75 -7.58 1.08
CA ASP A 145 -8.05 -6.64 2.17
C ASP A 145 -7.24 -7.01 3.42
N PHE A 146 -7.18 -6.12 4.40
CA PHE A 146 -6.43 -6.36 5.62
C PHE A 146 -7.09 -5.74 6.85
N GLN A 147 -6.85 -6.40 7.97
CA GLN A 147 -7.09 -5.84 9.30
C GLN A 147 -5.75 -5.77 10.02
N ASN A 148 -5.54 -4.74 10.79
CA ASN A 148 -4.36 -4.63 11.62
C ASN A 148 -4.74 -4.41 13.08
N SER A 149 -3.98 -5.01 13.97
CA SER A 149 -4.03 -4.74 15.39
C SER A 149 -2.62 -4.50 15.91
N THR A 150 -2.52 -3.82 17.04
CA THR A 150 -1.24 -3.56 17.69
C THR A 150 -1.23 -4.20 19.07
N SER A 151 -0.10 -4.75 19.47
CA SER A 151 0.16 -5.19 20.83
C SER A 151 1.48 -4.62 21.32
N ILE A 152 1.54 -4.36 22.61
CA ILE A 152 2.80 -4.00 23.29
C ILE A 152 3.43 -5.28 23.77
N VAL A 153 4.67 -5.52 23.40
CA VAL A 153 5.43 -6.72 23.78
C VAL A 153 6.77 -6.30 24.39
N GLY A 154 7.25 -7.07 25.35
CA GLY A 154 8.52 -6.80 26.05
C GLY A 154 8.35 -6.70 27.55
N ALA A 155 9.47 -6.60 28.26
CA ALA A 155 9.50 -6.36 29.69
C ALA A 155 9.29 -4.87 29.99
N PRO A 156 8.83 -4.50 31.20
CA PRO A 156 8.69 -3.11 31.61
C PRO A 156 9.97 -2.30 31.37
N GLY A 157 9.84 -1.14 30.69
CA GLY A 157 10.94 -0.28 30.29
C GLY A 157 11.70 -0.74 29.03
N ARG A 158 11.28 -1.84 28.40
CA ARG A 158 11.80 -2.35 27.11
C ARG A 158 10.65 -2.77 26.18
N GLU A 159 9.54 -2.09 26.28
CA GLU A 159 8.37 -2.37 25.47
C GLU A 159 8.62 -1.99 24.02
N SER A 160 8.10 -2.79 23.13
CA SER A 160 8.03 -2.51 21.69
C SER A 160 6.63 -2.74 21.18
N MET A 161 6.23 -1.94 20.19
CA MET A 161 4.95 -2.11 19.51
C MET A 161 5.10 -3.17 18.41
N ARG A 162 4.25 -4.20 18.46
CA ARG A 162 4.14 -5.19 17.39
C ARG A 162 2.83 -4.98 16.64
N ILE A 163 2.93 -4.89 15.34
CA ILE A 163 1.77 -4.77 14.44
C ILE A 163 1.47 -6.17 13.89
N HIS A 164 0.23 -6.59 14.05
CA HIS A 164 -0.29 -7.84 13.51
C HIS A 164 -1.17 -7.50 12.31
N ILE A 165 -0.89 -8.11 11.17
CA ILE A 165 -1.65 -7.95 9.94
C ILE A 165 -2.35 -9.27 9.66
N LYS A 166 -3.66 -9.22 9.43
CA LYS A 166 -4.46 -10.33 8.90
C LYS A 166 -5.01 -9.90 7.55
N SER A 167 -4.73 -10.64 6.52
CA SER A 167 -5.22 -10.37 5.18
C SER A 167 -6.27 -11.40 4.76
N THR A 168 -7.24 -10.96 3.97
CA THR A 168 -8.27 -11.78 3.36
C THR A 168 -8.37 -11.46 1.89
N ILE A 169 -8.74 -12.43 1.05
CA ILE A 169 -9.10 -12.19 -0.34
C ILE A 169 -10.59 -12.45 -0.49
N ARG A 170 -11.30 -11.49 -1.07
CA ARG A 170 -12.74 -11.57 -1.30
C ARG A 170 -13.08 -11.31 -2.76
N ASP A 171 -14.10 -12.00 -3.26
CA ASP A 171 -14.76 -11.64 -4.50
C ASP A 171 -15.51 -10.31 -4.29
N LEU A 172 -15.23 -9.30 -5.12
CA LEU A 172 -15.82 -7.97 -4.99
C LEU A 172 -17.31 -7.92 -5.34
N ASP A 173 -17.77 -8.86 -6.15
CA ASP A 173 -19.15 -8.86 -6.62
C ASP A 173 -20.09 -9.60 -5.64
N SER A 174 -19.58 -10.63 -4.96
CA SER A 174 -20.37 -11.42 -4.00
C SER A 174 -20.02 -11.18 -2.53
N ASP A 175 -18.94 -10.49 -2.25
CA ASP A 175 -18.32 -10.31 -0.92
C ASP A 175 -17.87 -11.65 -0.26
N GLU A 176 -17.86 -12.75 -1.02
CA GLU A 176 -17.43 -14.05 -0.56
C GLU A 176 -15.93 -14.06 -0.27
N VAL A 177 -15.53 -14.58 0.90
CA VAL A 177 -14.13 -14.76 1.25
C VAL A 177 -13.60 -16.02 0.56
N VAL A 178 -12.63 -15.83 -0.34
CA VAL A 178 -11.98 -16.93 -1.06
C VAL A 178 -10.63 -17.35 -0.42
N TYR A 179 -10.06 -16.50 0.44
CA TYR A 179 -8.85 -16.78 1.20
C TYR A 179 -8.81 -15.96 2.51
N PRO A 180 -8.35 -16.51 3.66
CA PRO A 180 -8.04 -17.92 3.84
C PRO A 180 -9.29 -18.79 3.68
N VAL A 181 -9.11 -20.00 3.22
CA VAL A 181 -10.18 -21.00 3.25
C VAL A 181 -10.38 -21.38 4.70
N PHE A 182 -11.51 -20.99 5.27
CA PHE A 182 -11.82 -21.27 6.67
C PHE A 182 -12.05 -22.78 6.86
N GLY A 183 -11.04 -23.46 7.41
CA GLY A 183 -11.27 -24.68 8.15
C GLY A 183 -11.93 -24.31 9.49
N SER A 184 -12.88 -25.11 9.92
CA SER A 184 -13.62 -24.95 11.18
C SER A 184 -12.74 -24.46 12.33
N GLY A 185 -12.91 -23.21 12.76
CA GLY A 185 -12.27 -22.67 13.97
C GLY A 185 -11.59 -21.29 13.89
N GLN A 186 -11.55 -20.62 12.74
CA GLN A 186 -11.05 -19.25 12.64
C GLN A 186 -12.20 -18.26 12.52
N GLU A 187 -12.43 -17.53 13.58
CA GLU A 187 -13.45 -16.49 13.66
C GLU A 187 -12.99 -15.22 12.93
N LEU A 188 -13.77 -14.76 11.97
CA LEU A 188 -13.61 -13.40 11.39
C LEU A 188 -13.99 -12.39 12.46
N ILE A 189 -13.10 -11.46 12.77
CA ILE A 189 -13.47 -10.28 13.55
C ILE A 189 -14.31 -9.37 12.65
N PRO A 190 -15.57 -9.07 13.00
CA PRO A 190 -16.41 -8.19 12.19
C PRO A 190 -15.77 -6.80 12.05
N ARG A 191 -16.00 -6.15 10.90
CA ARG A 191 -15.71 -4.72 10.76
C ARG A 191 -16.59 -3.94 11.73
N THR A 192 -16.00 -3.23 12.66
CA THR A 192 -16.65 -2.15 13.43
C THR A 192 -16.37 -0.81 12.77
#